data_303be06bba24fabb3122aa4e2ac80997
#
_entry.id   303be06bba24fabb3122aa4e2ac80997
#
_cell.length_a   1.000
_cell.length_b   1.000
_cell.length_c   1.000
_cell.angle_alpha   90.00
_cell.angle_beta   90.00
_cell.angle_gamma   90.00
#
_symmetry.space_group_name_H-M   'P 1'
#
loop_
_entity.id
_entity.type
_entity.pdbx_description
1 polymer ?
#
loop_
_entity_poly.entity_id
_entity_poly.type
_entity_poly.pdbx_seq_one_letter_code
_entity_poly.pdbx_strand_id
1 'polypeptide(L)'
;GEIVGAFAIFRNRTEVVQLAENLTGVKHLVESMRANNHDFVNKLHVILGLIQMKKYDEAVEYIMNVSMVQKEIISTIIKQIKIPSIAALLIGKFARASELGIHFALDPSSSLEENDTRIPSDVFITVLGNLIENAMDSLNSTDVSNKKIYVSILSTPKEIKIVVSDNGNGIQKSNLKKIGAIYDTTD
;
A
#
# COMPACT_ATOMS: atom_id res chain seq x y z
N GLY A 1 -65.77 -27.92 18.68
CA GLY A 1 -64.40 -28.10 19.11
C GLY A 1 -63.93 -26.85 19.84
N GLU A 2 -63.44 -26.96 21.07
CA GLU A 2 -62.85 -25.84 21.81
C GLU A 2 -61.44 -25.58 21.30
N ILE A 3 -61.12 -24.29 21.04
CA ILE A 3 -59.77 -23.87 20.71
C ILE A 3 -58.95 -23.84 22.01
N VAL A 4 -58.00 -24.78 22.19
CA VAL A 4 -57.21 -24.95 23.42
C VAL A 4 -56.00 -24.03 23.48
N GLY A 5 -55.61 -23.43 22.37
CA GLY A 5 -54.52 -22.46 22.29
C GLY A 5 -54.13 -22.15 20.87
N ALA A 6 -53.39 -21.05 20.70
CA ALA A 6 -52.76 -20.67 19.46
C ALA A 6 -51.29 -20.30 19.75
N PHE A 7 -50.38 -20.73 18.89
CA PHE A 7 -49.00 -20.28 18.95
C PHE A 7 -48.57 -19.65 17.62
N ALA A 8 -47.71 -18.68 17.69
CA ALA A 8 -47.16 -18.03 16.50
C ALA A 8 -45.62 -18.14 16.55
N ILE A 9 -45.04 -18.53 15.42
CA ILE A 9 -43.58 -18.57 15.24
C ILE A 9 -43.19 -17.37 14.41
N PHE A 10 -42.42 -16.47 15.01
CA PHE A 10 -41.87 -15.33 14.31
C PHE A 10 -40.41 -15.66 13.93
N ARG A 11 -40.10 -15.59 12.66
CA ARG A 11 -38.74 -15.72 12.17
C ARG A 11 -38.20 -14.32 11.83
N ASN A 12 -37.06 -13.96 12.40
CA ASN A 12 -36.44 -12.69 12.08
C ASN A 12 -35.89 -12.75 10.64
N ARG A 13 -36.65 -12.20 9.71
CA ARG A 13 -36.33 -12.17 8.28
C ARG A 13 -35.17 -11.23 8.00
N THR A 14 -34.93 -10.24 8.85
CA THR A 14 -33.89 -9.24 8.69
C THR A 14 -32.47 -9.87 8.72
N GLU A 15 -32.23 -10.82 9.64
CA GLU A 15 -30.96 -11.52 9.73
C GLU A 15 -30.65 -12.36 8.48
N VAL A 16 -31.68 -13.03 7.93
CA VAL A 16 -31.52 -13.85 6.73
C VAL A 16 -31.24 -12.98 5.51
N VAL A 17 -31.91 -11.82 5.40
CA VAL A 17 -31.67 -10.85 4.32
C VAL A 17 -30.28 -10.25 4.42
N GLN A 18 -29.86 -9.81 5.61
CA GLN A 18 -28.51 -9.29 5.83
C GLN A 18 -27.41 -10.33 5.54
N LEU A 19 -27.64 -11.59 5.93
CA LEU A 19 -26.69 -12.66 5.62
C LEU A 19 -26.61 -12.91 4.11
N ALA A 20 -27.73 -12.87 3.40
CA ALA A 20 -27.76 -13.02 1.94
C ALA A 20 -27.07 -11.84 1.22
N GLU A 21 -27.30 -10.62 1.69
CA GLU A 21 -26.61 -9.41 1.18
C GLU A 21 -25.10 -9.48 1.41
N ASN A 22 -24.66 -9.88 2.60
CA ASN A 22 -23.25 -10.09 2.93
C ASN A 22 -22.62 -11.18 2.06
N LEU A 23 -23.29 -12.31 1.84
CA LEU A 23 -22.83 -13.38 0.97
C LEU A 23 -22.70 -12.91 -0.49
N THR A 24 -23.65 -12.11 -0.95
CA THR A 24 -23.61 -11.51 -2.30
C THR A 24 -22.43 -10.55 -2.41
N GLY A 25 -22.20 -9.69 -1.41
CA GLY A 25 -21.05 -8.78 -1.36
C GLY A 25 -19.71 -9.52 -1.36
N VAL A 26 -19.59 -10.59 -0.57
CA VAL A 26 -18.38 -11.44 -0.56
C VAL A 26 -18.18 -12.12 -1.93
N LYS A 27 -19.23 -12.61 -2.57
CA LYS A 27 -19.15 -13.20 -3.91
C LYS A 27 -18.63 -12.19 -4.94
N HIS A 28 -19.18 -10.98 -4.98
CA HIS A 28 -18.70 -9.91 -5.86
C HIS A 28 -17.25 -9.52 -5.57
N LEU A 29 -16.85 -9.49 -4.30
CA LEU A 29 -15.46 -9.24 -3.91
C LEU A 29 -14.53 -10.32 -4.45
N VAL A 30 -14.88 -11.60 -4.29
CA VAL A 30 -14.08 -12.72 -4.81
C VAL A 30 -13.99 -12.71 -6.33
N GLU A 31 -15.08 -12.39 -7.03
CA GLU A 31 -15.09 -12.28 -8.49
C GLU A 31 -14.20 -11.12 -8.97
N SER A 32 -14.28 -9.96 -8.30
CA SER A 32 -13.40 -8.82 -8.57
C SER A 32 -11.93 -9.14 -8.32
N MET A 33 -11.61 -9.84 -7.21
CA MET A 33 -10.24 -10.29 -6.94
C MET A 33 -9.72 -11.28 -7.99
N ARG A 34 -10.58 -12.19 -8.49
CA ARG A 34 -10.19 -13.12 -9.56
C ARG A 34 -9.94 -12.38 -10.88
N ALA A 35 -10.78 -11.41 -11.24
CA ALA A 35 -10.60 -10.60 -12.44
C ALA A 35 -9.30 -9.78 -12.37
N ASN A 36 -9.02 -9.13 -11.23
CA ASN A 36 -7.79 -8.39 -11.00
C ASN A 36 -6.55 -9.29 -11.04
N ASN A 37 -6.64 -10.51 -10.47
CA ASN A 37 -5.54 -11.46 -10.51
C ASN A 37 -5.24 -11.95 -11.93
N HIS A 38 -6.27 -12.19 -12.74
CA HIS A 38 -6.12 -12.60 -14.14
C HIS A 38 -5.47 -11.49 -14.99
N ASP A 39 -5.89 -10.24 -14.81
CA ASP A 39 -5.28 -9.08 -15.47
C ASP A 39 -3.82 -8.90 -15.05
N PHE A 40 -3.53 -9.04 -13.77
CA PHE A 40 -2.17 -9.00 -13.24
C PHE A 40 -1.27 -10.08 -13.86
N VAL A 41 -1.74 -11.32 -13.91
CA VAL A 41 -1.00 -12.44 -14.53
C VAL A 41 -0.75 -12.18 -16.02
N ASN A 42 -1.74 -11.65 -16.75
CA ASN A 42 -1.57 -11.30 -18.16
C ASN A 42 -0.50 -10.23 -18.37
N LYS A 43 -0.49 -9.20 -17.54
CA LYS A 43 0.56 -8.16 -17.55
C LYS A 43 1.94 -8.74 -17.28
N LEU A 44 2.06 -9.66 -16.32
CA LEU A 44 3.31 -10.38 -16.06
C LEU A 44 3.78 -11.20 -17.26
N HIS A 45 2.88 -11.87 -17.98
CA HIS A 45 3.22 -12.62 -19.18
C HIS A 45 3.74 -11.73 -20.30
N VAL A 46 3.18 -10.54 -20.49
CA VAL A 46 3.68 -9.55 -21.46
C VAL A 46 5.09 -9.12 -21.09
N ILE A 47 5.33 -8.77 -19.82
CA ILE A 47 6.65 -8.37 -19.32
C ILE A 47 7.66 -9.51 -19.53
N LEU A 48 7.29 -10.74 -19.16
CA LEU A 48 8.15 -11.91 -19.32
C LEU A 48 8.51 -12.12 -20.81
N GLY A 49 7.53 -12.01 -21.71
CA GLY A 49 7.75 -12.11 -23.15
C GLY A 49 8.74 -11.06 -23.68
N LEU A 50 8.59 -9.81 -23.26
CA LEU A 50 9.51 -8.72 -23.63
C LEU A 50 10.93 -8.99 -23.13
N ILE A 51 11.09 -9.46 -21.89
CA ILE A 51 12.40 -9.82 -21.33
C ILE A 51 13.03 -10.99 -22.09
N GLN A 52 12.25 -12.06 -22.40
CA GLN A 52 12.74 -13.20 -23.19
C GLN A 52 13.18 -12.79 -24.60
N MET A 53 12.52 -11.82 -25.20
CA MET A 53 12.90 -11.21 -26.47
C MET A 53 14.07 -10.23 -26.36
N LYS A 54 14.65 -10.05 -25.17
CA LYS A 54 15.71 -9.07 -24.84
C LYS A 54 15.32 -7.62 -25.11
N LYS A 55 14.03 -7.31 -25.12
CA LYS A 55 13.47 -5.97 -25.32
C LYS A 55 13.28 -5.30 -23.95
N TYR A 56 14.39 -5.03 -23.29
CA TYR A 56 14.39 -4.53 -21.91
C TYR A 56 13.77 -3.14 -21.79
N ASP A 57 14.06 -2.25 -22.75
CA ASP A 57 13.52 -0.89 -22.75
C ASP A 57 12.00 -0.89 -22.93
N GLU A 58 11.48 -1.74 -23.83
CA GLU A 58 10.03 -1.89 -24.04
C GLU A 58 9.37 -2.53 -22.80
N ALA A 59 10.02 -3.47 -22.12
CA ALA A 59 9.52 -4.05 -20.88
C ALA A 59 9.42 -2.98 -19.77
N VAL A 60 10.44 -2.14 -19.64
CA VAL A 60 10.46 -1.01 -18.71
C VAL A 60 9.34 -0.03 -19.05
N GLU A 61 9.17 0.33 -20.33
CA GLU A 61 8.13 1.24 -20.77
C GLU A 61 6.72 0.68 -20.52
N TYR A 62 6.53 -0.62 -20.77
CA TYR A 62 5.26 -1.31 -20.49
C TYR A 62 4.91 -1.33 -18.99
N ILE A 63 5.90 -1.62 -18.13
CA ILE A 63 5.71 -1.58 -16.67
C ILE A 63 5.39 -0.15 -16.23
N MET A 64 6.00 0.80 -16.87
CA MET A 64 5.95 2.16 -16.39
C MET A 64 4.81 2.98 -16.96
N ASN A 65 4.25 2.71 -18.14
CA ASN A 65 3.20 3.52 -18.82
C ASN A 65 3.16 5.00 -18.33
N VAL A 66 4.32 5.69 -18.39
CA VAL A 66 4.70 6.68 -17.38
C VAL A 66 4.81 8.07 -18.01
N SER A 67 4.19 9.06 -17.38
CA SER A 67 4.43 10.47 -17.70
C SER A 67 5.89 10.89 -17.39
N MET A 68 6.39 11.98 -18.01
CA MET A 68 7.76 12.47 -17.77
C MET A 68 8.07 12.70 -16.29
N VAL A 69 7.11 13.21 -15.51
CA VAL A 69 7.23 13.47 -14.07
C VAL A 69 7.49 12.18 -13.27
N GLN A 70 6.87 11.10 -13.70
CA GLN A 70 7.06 9.80 -13.06
C GLN A 70 8.47 9.25 -13.36
N LYS A 71 9.01 9.44 -14.58
CA LYS A 71 10.38 9.03 -14.92
C LYS A 71 11.42 9.72 -14.05
N GLU A 72 11.23 10.99 -13.75
CA GLU A 72 12.13 11.78 -12.91
C GLU A 72 12.18 11.26 -11.46
N ILE A 73 11.03 11.00 -10.85
CA ILE A 73 10.97 10.45 -9.48
C ILE A 73 11.59 9.06 -9.41
N ILE A 74 11.31 8.18 -10.36
CA ILE A 74 11.88 6.83 -10.41
C ILE A 74 13.40 6.90 -10.55
N SER A 75 13.91 7.77 -11.43
CA SER A 75 15.34 8.01 -11.57
C SER A 75 15.98 8.48 -10.27
N THR A 76 15.29 9.36 -9.55
CA THR A 76 15.72 9.85 -8.23
C THR A 76 15.77 8.74 -7.20
N ILE A 77 14.72 7.88 -7.12
CA ILE A 77 14.69 6.74 -6.21
C ILE A 77 15.86 5.80 -6.48
N ILE A 78 16.09 5.41 -7.74
CA ILE A 78 17.18 4.50 -8.13
C ILE A 78 18.56 5.11 -7.81
N LYS A 79 18.70 6.42 -7.97
CA LYS A 79 19.96 7.13 -7.69
C LYS A 79 20.27 7.18 -6.21
N GLN A 80 19.28 7.41 -5.36
CA GLN A 80 19.44 7.63 -3.92
C GLN A 80 19.39 6.35 -3.09
N ILE A 81 18.60 5.37 -3.52
CA ILE A 81 18.35 4.12 -2.79
C ILE A 81 19.02 2.97 -3.55
N LYS A 82 20.18 2.55 -3.08
CA LYS A 82 21.03 1.56 -3.75
C LYS A 82 20.64 0.11 -3.46
N ILE A 83 19.77 -0.14 -2.47
CA ILE A 83 19.25 -1.48 -2.19
C ILE A 83 18.07 -1.75 -3.13
N PRO A 84 18.19 -2.70 -4.10
CA PRO A 84 17.20 -2.87 -5.18
C PRO A 84 15.78 -3.19 -4.68
N SER A 85 15.66 -4.01 -3.64
CA SER A 85 14.35 -4.39 -3.08
C SER A 85 13.62 -3.21 -2.44
N ILE A 86 14.34 -2.28 -1.81
CA ILE A 86 13.79 -1.08 -1.18
C ILE A 86 13.44 -0.04 -2.26
N ALA A 87 14.29 0.13 -3.27
CA ALA A 87 13.98 0.98 -4.41
C ALA A 87 12.73 0.50 -5.15
N ALA A 88 12.59 -0.83 -5.38
CA ALA A 88 11.42 -1.42 -6.00
C ALA A 88 10.14 -1.19 -5.16
N LEU A 89 10.22 -1.33 -3.83
CA LEU A 89 9.10 -1.00 -2.94
C LEU A 89 8.66 0.46 -3.11
N LEU A 90 9.61 1.40 -3.07
CA LEU A 90 9.30 2.83 -3.20
C LEU A 90 8.68 3.16 -4.56
N ILE A 91 9.18 2.57 -5.65
CA ILE A 91 8.60 2.72 -6.99
C ILE A 91 7.16 2.20 -7.02
N GLY A 92 6.90 1.02 -6.44
CA GLY A 92 5.56 0.47 -6.35
C GLY A 92 4.60 1.35 -5.53
N LYS A 93 5.06 1.86 -4.38
CA LYS A 93 4.27 2.78 -3.55
C LYS A 93 4.03 4.13 -4.21
N PHE A 94 5.02 4.64 -4.95
CA PHE A 94 4.86 5.84 -5.77
C PHE A 94 3.78 5.65 -6.85
N ALA A 95 3.83 4.54 -7.59
CA ALA A 95 2.81 4.23 -8.60
C ALA A 95 1.41 4.18 -7.98
N ARG A 96 1.28 3.51 -6.83
CA ARG A 96 0.01 3.42 -6.10
C ARG A 96 -0.49 4.78 -5.60
N ALA A 97 0.41 5.63 -5.07
CA ALA A 97 0.07 7.00 -4.66
C ALA A 97 -0.46 7.82 -5.84
N SER A 98 0.19 7.69 -7.02
CA SER A 98 -0.23 8.36 -8.24
C SER A 98 -1.63 7.95 -8.69
N GLU A 99 -1.97 6.64 -8.63
CA GLU A 99 -3.32 6.14 -8.93
C GLU A 99 -4.39 6.74 -7.99
N LEU A 100 -4.02 6.99 -6.73
CA LEU A 100 -4.90 7.59 -5.73
C LEU A 100 -4.94 9.13 -5.78
N GLY A 101 -4.25 9.75 -6.74
CA GLY A 101 -4.15 11.21 -6.85
C GLY A 101 -3.34 11.84 -5.71
N ILE A 102 -2.44 11.07 -5.08
CA ILE A 102 -1.57 11.52 -4.00
C ILE A 102 -0.21 11.91 -4.59
N HIS A 103 0.24 13.13 -4.31
CA HIS A 103 1.58 13.59 -4.67
C HIS A 103 2.62 12.96 -3.73
N PHE A 104 3.46 12.09 -4.29
CA PHE A 104 4.52 11.41 -3.55
C PHE A 104 5.87 12.08 -3.85
N ALA A 105 6.63 12.42 -2.82
CA ALA A 105 7.95 13.00 -2.93
C ALA A 105 8.97 12.24 -2.07
N LEU A 106 10.15 11.97 -2.63
CA LEU A 106 11.31 11.50 -1.89
C LEU A 106 12.21 12.69 -1.58
N ASP A 107 12.67 12.79 -0.32
CA ASP A 107 13.61 13.82 0.10
C ASP A 107 14.88 13.78 -0.76
N PRO A 108 15.31 14.90 -1.35
CA PRO A 108 16.54 14.97 -2.13
C PRO A 108 17.80 14.57 -1.37
N SER A 109 17.80 14.66 -0.03
CA SER A 109 18.91 14.24 0.82
C SER A 109 18.87 12.77 1.21
N SER A 110 17.83 12.02 0.79
CA SER A 110 17.74 10.59 1.06
C SER A 110 18.93 9.83 0.48
N SER A 111 19.49 8.93 1.26
CA SER A 111 20.60 8.07 0.85
C SER A 111 20.55 6.75 1.61
N LEU A 112 20.65 5.65 0.86
CA LEU A 112 20.77 4.30 1.39
C LEU A 112 21.70 3.49 0.48
N GLU A 113 22.87 3.15 0.99
CA GLU A 113 23.90 2.46 0.24
C GLU A 113 23.66 0.94 0.21
N GLU A 114 24.16 0.27 -0.84
CA GLU A 114 23.97 -1.17 -1.07
C GLU A 114 24.56 -2.05 0.04
N ASN A 115 25.63 -1.59 0.65
CA ASN A 115 26.33 -2.29 1.73
C ASN A 115 25.76 -2.02 3.13
N ASP A 116 24.69 -1.30 3.25
CA ASP A 116 24.06 -1.03 4.53
C ASP A 116 23.18 -2.23 4.95
N THR A 117 23.81 -3.15 5.69
CA THR A 117 23.21 -4.41 6.14
C THR A 117 22.75 -4.38 7.60
N ARG A 118 22.75 -3.20 8.24
CA ARG A 118 22.38 -3.05 9.67
C ARG A 118 20.93 -3.45 9.95
N ILE A 119 20.05 -3.28 8.98
CA ILE A 119 18.65 -3.72 9.06
C ILE A 119 18.42 -4.72 7.91
N PRO A 120 17.91 -5.93 8.19
CA PRO A 120 17.50 -6.86 7.16
C PRO A 120 16.49 -6.21 6.20
N SER A 121 16.66 -6.46 4.90
CA SER A 121 15.82 -5.79 3.86
C SER A 121 14.33 -6.11 4.00
N ASP A 122 13.98 -7.29 4.49
CA ASP A 122 12.59 -7.71 4.72
C ASP A 122 11.94 -6.89 5.87
N VAL A 123 12.70 -6.65 6.94
CA VAL A 123 12.26 -5.79 8.06
C VAL A 123 12.10 -4.35 7.57
N PHE A 124 13.08 -3.86 6.80
CA PHE A 124 13.02 -2.50 6.25
C PHE A 124 11.81 -2.32 5.31
N ILE A 125 11.58 -3.28 4.42
CA ILE A 125 10.44 -3.31 3.50
C ILE A 125 9.12 -3.30 4.28
N THR A 126 9.03 -4.12 5.33
CA THR A 126 7.82 -4.21 6.15
C THR A 126 7.54 -2.88 6.86
N VAL A 127 8.54 -2.30 7.52
CA VAL A 127 8.37 -1.03 8.25
C VAL A 127 8.04 0.12 7.30
N LEU A 128 8.84 0.32 6.27
CA LEU A 128 8.63 1.40 5.30
C LEU A 128 7.31 1.25 4.55
N GLY A 129 6.99 0.01 4.15
CA GLY A 129 5.74 -0.32 3.47
C GLY A 129 4.51 0.04 4.30
N ASN A 130 4.52 -0.33 5.59
CA ASN A 130 3.42 -0.03 6.52
C ASN A 130 3.30 1.47 6.80
N LEU A 131 4.42 2.17 6.96
CA LEU A 131 4.38 3.63 7.19
C LEU A 131 3.76 4.36 6.00
N ILE A 132 4.14 3.99 4.77
CA ILE A 132 3.59 4.61 3.57
C ILE A 132 2.11 4.24 3.38
N GLU A 133 1.72 2.98 3.65
CA GLU A 133 0.32 2.55 3.55
C GLU A 133 -0.57 3.31 4.55
N ASN A 134 -0.13 3.44 5.80
CA ASN A 134 -0.83 4.23 6.82
C ASN A 134 -1.03 5.69 6.39
N ALA A 135 -0.02 6.30 5.74
CA ALA A 135 -0.13 7.65 5.20
C ALA A 135 -1.15 7.73 4.05
N MET A 136 -1.17 6.72 3.14
CA MET A 136 -2.16 6.65 2.06
C MET A 136 -3.58 6.48 2.60
N ASP A 137 -3.77 5.60 3.59
CA ASP A 137 -5.08 5.35 4.21
C ASP A 137 -5.59 6.59 4.94
N SER A 138 -4.71 7.29 5.66
CA SER A 138 -5.01 8.58 6.29
C SER A 138 -5.53 9.59 5.26
N LEU A 139 -4.85 9.73 4.12
CA LEU A 139 -5.22 10.64 3.06
C LEU A 139 -6.49 10.23 2.31
N ASN A 140 -6.74 8.92 2.13
CA ASN A 140 -7.96 8.44 1.49
C ASN A 140 -9.21 8.72 2.31
N SER A 141 -9.07 8.76 3.64
CA SER A 141 -10.18 9.07 4.57
C SER A 141 -10.43 10.58 4.74
N THR A 142 -9.71 11.45 4.02
CA THR A 142 -9.79 12.90 4.15
C THR A 142 -10.17 13.58 2.85
N ASP A 143 -10.92 14.69 2.93
CA ASP A 143 -11.31 15.54 1.79
C ASP A 143 -10.26 16.62 1.46
N VAL A 144 -8.98 16.35 1.75
CA VAL A 144 -7.89 17.29 1.41
C VAL A 144 -7.73 17.36 -0.10
N SER A 145 -7.82 18.56 -0.67
CA SER A 145 -7.76 18.76 -2.13
C SER A 145 -6.37 18.55 -2.75
N ASN A 146 -5.30 18.57 -1.96
CA ASN A 146 -3.92 18.40 -2.41
C ASN A 146 -3.20 17.40 -1.50
N LYS A 147 -3.46 16.13 -1.71
CA LYS A 147 -2.91 15.02 -0.93
C LYS A 147 -1.43 14.87 -1.19
N LYS A 148 -0.61 14.83 -0.14
CA LYS A 148 0.85 14.73 -0.25
C LYS A 148 1.41 13.73 0.73
N ILE A 149 2.37 12.93 0.26
CA ILE A 149 3.24 12.08 1.08
C ILE A 149 4.68 12.48 0.80
N TYR A 150 5.44 12.67 1.84
CA TYR A 150 6.85 12.95 1.81
C TYR A 150 7.62 11.88 2.55
N VAL A 151 8.60 11.27 1.88
CA VAL A 151 9.43 10.20 2.43
C VAL A 151 10.88 10.68 2.51
N SER A 152 11.54 10.45 3.64
CA SER A 152 12.96 10.68 3.81
C SER A 152 13.61 9.44 4.44
N ILE A 153 14.75 9.03 3.87
CA ILE A 153 15.55 7.89 4.33
C ILE A 153 17.00 8.36 4.43
N LEU A 154 17.48 8.52 5.66
CA LEU A 154 18.83 9.00 5.93
C LEU A 154 19.61 7.91 6.65
N SER A 155 20.62 7.38 5.97
CA SER A 155 21.59 6.47 6.56
C SER A 155 22.82 7.22 6.99
N THR A 156 23.16 7.12 8.28
CA THR A 156 24.39 7.63 8.88
C THR A 156 25.15 6.49 9.52
N PRO A 157 26.42 6.61 9.87
CA PRO A 157 27.17 5.53 10.56
C PRO A 157 26.53 5.05 11.87
N LYS A 158 25.72 5.89 12.51
CA LYS A 158 25.10 5.60 13.82
C LYS A 158 23.69 5.04 13.72
N GLU A 159 22.89 5.51 12.75
CA GLU A 159 21.46 5.20 12.67
C GLU A 159 20.95 5.25 11.23
N ILE A 160 19.87 4.56 10.99
CA ILE A 160 19.02 4.76 9.80
C ILE A 160 17.75 5.43 10.27
N LYS A 161 17.49 6.63 9.75
CA LYS A 161 16.27 7.40 10.05
C LYS A 161 15.31 7.32 8.88
N ILE A 162 14.12 6.82 9.14
CA ILE A 162 13.01 6.78 8.17
C ILE A 162 11.95 7.78 8.65
N VAL A 163 11.55 8.69 7.78
CA VAL A 163 10.46 9.62 8.03
C VAL A 163 9.46 9.50 6.91
N VAL A 164 8.21 9.28 7.25
CA VAL A 164 7.07 9.36 6.34
C VAL A 164 6.11 10.40 6.90
N SER A 165 5.82 11.43 6.13
CA SER A 165 4.91 12.51 6.51
C SER A 165 3.80 12.62 5.49
N ASP A 166 2.59 12.83 5.96
CA ASP A 166 1.41 13.12 5.16
C ASP A 166 0.76 14.44 5.61
N ASN A 167 -0.10 15.00 4.77
CA ASN A 167 -0.87 16.19 5.10
C ASN A 167 -2.35 15.88 5.41
N GLY A 168 -2.64 14.68 5.89
CA GLY A 168 -3.95 14.26 6.35
C GLY A 168 -4.33 14.84 7.71
N ASN A 169 -5.39 14.31 8.31
CA ASN A 169 -5.94 14.81 9.58
C ASN A 169 -5.06 14.46 10.81
N GLY A 170 -3.97 13.72 10.60
CA GLY A 170 -3.09 13.24 11.67
C GLY A 170 -3.77 12.22 12.59
N ILE A 171 -3.04 11.80 13.62
CA ILE A 171 -3.50 10.79 14.59
C ILE A 171 -4.14 11.49 15.77
N GLN A 172 -5.37 11.12 16.12
CA GLN A 172 -6.06 11.63 17.29
C GLN A 172 -5.24 11.34 18.57
N LYS A 173 -5.15 12.32 19.47
CA LYS A 173 -4.39 12.21 20.73
C LYS A 173 -4.74 10.99 21.58
N SER A 174 -6.00 10.52 21.53
CA SER A 174 -6.46 9.30 22.20
C SER A 174 -5.80 8.02 21.68
N ASN A 175 -5.38 8.01 20.40
CA ASN A 175 -4.79 6.86 19.73
C ASN A 175 -3.25 6.86 19.81
N LEU A 176 -2.63 8.01 20.07
CA LEU A 176 -1.17 8.12 20.25
C LEU A 176 -0.63 7.21 21.38
N LYS A 177 -1.38 7.07 22.48
CA LYS A 177 -1.01 6.19 23.59
C LYS A 177 -1.03 4.70 23.22
N LYS A 178 -1.84 4.31 22.21
CA LYS A 178 -1.93 2.92 21.74
C LYS A 178 -0.78 2.55 20.79
N ILE A 179 -0.27 3.51 20.04
CA ILE A 179 0.81 3.29 19.07
C ILE A 179 2.14 3.02 19.79
N GLY A 180 2.41 3.71 20.90
CA GLY A 180 3.63 3.47 21.71
C GLY A 180 3.60 2.18 22.53
N ALA A 181 2.41 1.64 22.86
CA ALA A 181 2.29 0.44 23.69
C ALA A 181 2.54 -0.89 22.97
N ILE A 182 2.67 -0.88 21.63
CA ILE A 182 2.84 -2.11 20.83
C ILE A 182 4.34 -2.48 20.65
N TYR A 183 5.27 -1.59 21.00
CA TYR A 183 6.69 -1.78 20.77
C TYR A 183 7.57 -1.79 22.04
N ASP A 184 6.95 -1.89 23.21
CA ASP A 184 7.70 -2.07 24.47
C ASP A 184 7.65 -3.55 24.88
N THR A 185 8.18 -4.42 24.02
CA THR A 185 8.54 -5.80 24.36
C THR A 185 10.06 -5.86 24.45
N THR A 186 10.60 -5.28 25.49
CA THR A 186 11.88 -5.69 26.04
C THR A 186 11.60 -6.68 27.16
N ASP A 187 11.76 -7.97 26.85
CA ASP A 187 12.31 -9.01 27.74
C ASP A 187 13.02 -10.05 26.86
#